data_51e1671ed8a2c44a2aa7ea575c9d056c
#
_entry.id   51e1671ed8a2c44a2aa7ea575c9d056c
#
_cell.length_a   1.000
_cell.length_b   1.000
_cell.length_c   1.000
_cell.angle_alpha   90.00
_cell.angle_beta   90.00
_cell.angle_gamma   90.00
#
_symmetry.space_group_name_H-M   'P 1'
#
loop_
_entity.id
_entity.type
_entity.pdbx_description
1 polymer ?
#
loop_
_entity_poly.entity_id
_entity_poly.type
_entity_poly.pdbx_seq_one_letter_code
_entity_poly.pdbx_strand_id
1 'polypeptide(L)'
;MKIALASAPVRNGDIEFNLRSMLDSMRACAGNAELILFGESVLQGFDALCWNYDVDRRVAVSLTDEPIRRMREAAKALGIAVSFGFIERDGDALYSSQLFIGADGEIVNCFRRVSVGWKEYTKTDAHY
;
A
#
# COMPACT_ATOMS: atom_id res chain seq x y z
N MET A 1 -13.28 -8.98 17.41
CA MET A 1 -12.49 -8.03 16.60
C MET A 1 -13.42 -7.26 15.67
N LYS A 2 -13.32 -5.93 15.64
CA LYS A 2 -14.06 -5.08 14.70
C LYS A 2 -13.12 -4.65 13.58
N ILE A 3 -13.53 -4.88 12.33
CA ILE A 3 -12.76 -4.57 11.12
C ILE A 3 -13.52 -3.52 10.32
N ALA A 4 -12.84 -2.46 9.91
CA ALA A 4 -13.33 -1.48 8.95
C ALA A 4 -12.83 -1.85 7.54
N LEU A 5 -13.74 -1.90 6.57
CA LEU A 5 -13.42 -2.02 5.16
C LEU A 5 -13.45 -0.62 4.54
N ALA A 6 -12.32 -0.14 4.04
CA ALA A 6 -12.21 1.21 3.53
C ALA A 6 -12.37 1.27 2.00
N SER A 7 -13.29 2.12 1.56
CA SER A 7 -13.40 2.57 0.18
C SER A 7 -12.99 4.05 0.14
N ALA A 8 -11.69 4.29 0.06
CA ALA A 8 -11.10 5.62 0.09
C ALA A 8 -10.95 6.20 -1.33
N PRO A 9 -11.03 7.52 -1.51
CA PRO A 9 -10.69 8.15 -2.79
C PRO A 9 -9.23 7.90 -3.16
N VAL A 10 -8.98 7.53 -4.41
CA VAL A 10 -7.65 7.22 -4.94
C VAL A 10 -7.40 8.00 -6.24
N ARG A 11 -6.17 8.48 -6.42
CA ARG A 11 -5.68 9.06 -7.67
C ARG A 11 -4.45 8.30 -8.15
N ASN A 12 -4.47 7.82 -9.39
CA ASN A 12 -3.34 7.09 -9.94
C ASN A 12 -2.08 7.96 -10.01
N GLY A 13 -0.98 7.48 -9.43
CA GLY A 13 0.30 8.15 -9.38
C GLY A 13 0.44 9.26 -8.32
N ASP A 14 -0.63 9.64 -7.61
CA ASP A 14 -0.60 10.68 -6.58
C ASP A 14 -0.52 10.07 -5.17
N ILE A 15 0.68 9.65 -4.80
CA ILE A 15 0.94 9.00 -3.51
C ILE A 15 0.53 9.90 -2.34
N GLU A 16 0.82 11.20 -2.41
CA GLU A 16 0.53 12.12 -1.30
C GLU A 16 -0.99 12.30 -1.08
N PHE A 17 -1.77 12.40 -2.17
CA PHE A 17 -3.22 12.43 -2.07
C PHE A 17 -3.76 11.12 -1.46
N ASN A 18 -3.29 9.98 -1.97
CA ASN A 18 -3.76 8.67 -1.53
C ASN A 18 -3.39 8.41 -0.08
N LEU A 19 -2.18 8.76 0.31
CA LEU A 19 -1.71 8.63 1.69
C LEU A 19 -2.56 9.47 2.65
N ARG A 20 -2.87 10.72 2.31
CA ARG A 20 -3.77 11.56 3.12
C ARG A 20 -5.16 10.94 3.24
N SER A 21 -5.72 10.46 2.13
CA SER A 21 -7.03 9.78 2.11
C SER A 21 -7.05 8.55 3.03
N MET A 22 -5.97 7.75 3.01
CA MET A 22 -5.81 6.59 3.90
C MET A 22 -5.71 7.03 5.37
N LEU A 23 -4.89 8.03 5.68
CA LEU A 23 -4.71 8.55 7.04
C LEU A 23 -6.01 9.13 7.61
N ASP A 24 -6.79 9.84 6.79
CA ASP A 24 -8.10 10.37 7.20
C ASP A 24 -9.08 9.23 7.48
N SER A 25 -9.09 8.18 6.67
CA SER A 25 -9.89 6.98 6.91
C SER A 25 -9.50 6.28 8.21
N MET A 26 -8.20 6.16 8.50
CA MET A 26 -7.71 5.61 9.77
C MET A 26 -8.19 6.43 10.97
N ARG A 27 -8.10 7.77 10.90
CA ARG A 27 -8.58 8.66 11.96
C ARG A 27 -10.08 8.50 12.21
N ALA A 28 -10.86 8.38 11.14
CA ALA A 28 -12.32 8.21 11.24
C ALA A 28 -12.71 6.87 11.89
N CYS A 29 -11.89 5.83 11.75
CA CYS A 29 -12.14 4.49 12.30
C CYS A 29 -11.52 4.26 13.67
N ALA A 30 -10.55 5.09 14.09
CA ALA A 30 -9.85 4.93 15.36
C ALA A 30 -10.82 4.95 16.55
N GLY A 31 -10.65 4.02 17.48
CA GLY A 31 -11.54 3.81 18.63
C GLY A 31 -12.83 3.04 18.31
N ASN A 32 -13.19 2.86 17.03
CA ASN A 32 -14.37 2.09 16.60
C ASN A 32 -14.03 0.77 15.91
N ALA A 33 -12.83 0.64 15.39
CA ALA A 33 -12.29 -0.58 14.78
C ALA A 33 -10.90 -0.89 15.31
N GLU A 34 -10.54 -2.17 15.29
CA GLU A 34 -9.20 -2.66 15.67
C GLU A 34 -8.27 -2.79 14.46
N LEU A 35 -8.85 -2.94 13.27
CA LEU A 35 -8.15 -3.07 12.00
C LEU A 35 -8.92 -2.33 10.91
N ILE A 36 -8.20 -1.61 10.05
CA ILE A 36 -8.73 -1.07 8.80
C ILE A 36 -8.07 -1.75 7.61
N LEU A 37 -8.87 -2.18 6.62
CA LEU A 37 -8.42 -2.83 5.39
C LEU A 37 -8.68 -1.91 4.20
N PHE A 38 -7.62 -1.71 3.40
CA PHE A 38 -7.68 -1.06 2.09
C PHE A 38 -7.44 -2.07 0.97
N GLY A 39 -7.84 -1.70 -0.24
CA GLY A 39 -7.69 -2.53 -1.43
C GLY A 39 -6.27 -2.62 -1.97
N GLU A 40 -6.13 -3.38 -3.07
CA GLU A 40 -4.89 -3.54 -3.83
C GLU A 40 -4.41 -2.20 -4.37
N SER A 41 -3.10 -1.95 -4.28
CA SER A 41 -2.41 -0.77 -4.83
C SER A 41 -3.01 0.59 -4.42
N VAL A 42 -3.70 0.67 -3.29
CA VAL A 42 -4.36 1.92 -2.85
C VAL A 42 -3.37 3.08 -2.69
N LEU A 43 -2.11 2.79 -2.34
CA LEU A 43 -1.11 3.82 -2.12
C LEU A 43 -0.73 4.55 -3.41
N GLN A 44 -0.56 3.85 -4.52
CA GLN A 44 -0.22 4.46 -5.81
C GLN A 44 -1.42 4.59 -6.76
N GLY A 45 -2.46 3.81 -6.56
CA GLY A 45 -3.56 3.63 -7.49
C GLY A 45 -3.38 2.37 -8.35
N PHE A 46 -4.48 1.73 -8.69
CA PHE A 46 -4.47 0.44 -9.39
C PHE A 46 -3.86 0.55 -10.81
N ASP A 47 -4.09 1.67 -11.49
CA ASP A 47 -3.58 1.93 -12.84
C ASP A 47 -2.34 2.86 -12.84
N ALA A 48 -1.55 2.84 -11.78
CA ALA A 48 -0.37 3.69 -11.67
C ALA A 48 0.82 3.21 -12.50
N LEU A 49 0.87 1.92 -12.86
CA LEU A 49 1.94 1.34 -13.68
C LEU A 49 1.67 1.54 -15.17
N CYS A 50 2.70 1.92 -15.90
CA CYS A 50 2.69 2.03 -17.38
C CYS A 50 3.48 0.91 -18.07
N TRP A 51 4.05 -0.02 -17.31
CA TRP A 51 4.88 -1.16 -17.77
C TRP A 51 6.19 -0.73 -18.45
N ASN A 52 6.67 0.46 -18.09
CA ASN A 52 8.01 0.92 -18.37
C ASN A 52 8.77 1.01 -17.06
N TYR A 53 9.72 0.13 -16.85
CA TYR A 53 10.45 0.00 -15.59
C TYR A 53 11.09 1.30 -15.11
N ASP A 54 11.72 2.07 -16.02
CA ASP A 54 12.38 3.33 -15.66
C ASP A 54 11.40 4.40 -15.14
N VAL A 55 10.14 4.31 -15.55
CA VAL A 55 9.06 5.16 -15.07
C VAL A 55 8.48 4.58 -13.79
N ASP A 56 8.12 3.31 -13.80
CA ASP A 56 7.37 2.63 -12.74
C ASP A 56 8.18 2.52 -11.44
N ARG A 57 9.50 2.33 -11.53
CA ARG A 57 10.37 2.33 -10.35
C ARG A 57 10.34 3.63 -9.54
N ARG A 58 9.92 4.74 -10.12
CA ARG A 58 9.80 6.05 -9.45
C ARG A 58 8.50 6.17 -8.65
N VAL A 59 7.49 5.41 -9.04
CA VAL A 59 6.19 5.35 -8.35
C VAL A 59 6.23 4.31 -7.24
N ALA A 60 7.03 3.27 -7.40
CA ALA A 60 7.17 2.19 -6.44
C ALA A 60 7.87 2.68 -5.15
N VAL A 61 7.44 2.12 -4.03
CA VAL A 61 7.85 2.52 -2.67
C VAL A 61 8.50 1.35 -1.96
N SER A 62 9.63 1.58 -1.30
CA SER A 62 10.25 0.57 -0.44
C SER A 62 9.65 0.60 0.97
N LEU A 63 9.85 -0.48 1.74
CA LEU A 63 9.38 -0.58 3.13
C LEU A 63 9.99 0.46 4.07
N THR A 64 11.09 1.12 3.66
CA THR A 64 11.78 2.15 4.45
C THR A 64 11.46 3.58 4.00
N ASP A 65 10.69 3.74 2.93
CA ASP A 65 10.35 5.05 2.39
C ASP A 65 9.33 5.80 3.26
N GLU A 66 9.27 7.11 3.10
CA GLU A 66 8.44 8.00 3.92
C GLU A 66 6.95 7.61 3.97
N PRO A 67 6.28 7.21 2.87
CA PRO A 67 4.87 6.83 2.94
C PRO A 67 4.61 5.67 3.92
N ILE A 68 5.49 4.66 3.91
CA ILE A 68 5.37 3.51 4.83
C ILE A 68 5.64 3.95 6.28
N ARG A 69 6.66 4.77 6.50
CA ARG A 69 6.96 5.33 7.83
C ARG A 69 5.76 6.09 8.39
N ARG A 70 5.12 6.95 7.59
CA ARG A 70 3.93 7.71 8.01
C ARG A 70 2.75 6.81 8.36
N MET A 71 2.54 5.74 7.62
CA MET A 71 1.49 4.75 7.94
C MET A 71 1.77 4.02 9.25
N ARG A 72 3.04 3.66 9.52
CA ARG A 72 3.47 3.04 10.78
C ARG A 72 3.26 3.97 11.97
N GLU A 73 3.67 5.24 11.83
CA GLU A 73 3.48 6.27 12.87
C GLU A 73 1.99 6.50 13.16
N ALA A 74 1.14 6.54 12.13
CA ALA A 74 -0.29 6.71 12.28
C ALA A 74 -0.95 5.50 12.96
N ALA A 75 -0.58 4.28 12.57
CA ALA A 75 -1.08 3.06 13.20
C ALA A 75 -0.81 3.08 14.72
N LYS A 76 0.43 3.41 15.09
CA LYS A 76 0.85 3.53 16.50
C LYS A 76 0.12 4.66 17.23
N ALA A 77 0.06 5.84 16.65
CA ALA A 77 -0.58 7.01 17.29
C ALA A 77 -2.09 6.84 17.50
N LEU A 78 -2.76 6.17 16.56
CA LEU A 78 -4.20 5.93 16.59
C LEU A 78 -4.59 4.62 17.29
N GLY A 79 -3.62 3.73 17.56
CA GLY A 79 -3.87 2.43 18.17
C GLY A 79 -4.73 1.52 17.28
N ILE A 80 -4.63 1.62 15.95
CA ILE A 80 -5.39 0.84 14.98
C ILE A 80 -4.43 0.12 14.02
N ALA A 81 -4.62 -1.18 13.85
CA ALA A 81 -3.89 -1.93 12.83
C ALA A 81 -4.38 -1.56 11.42
N VAL A 82 -3.51 -1.66 10.43
CA VAL A 82 -3.85 -1.33 9.04
C VAL A 82 -3.28 -2.35 8.07
N SER A 83 -4.06 -2.72 7.06
CA SER A 83 -3.57 -3.48 5.91
C SER A 83 -3.92 -2.73 4.62
N PHE A 84 -2.94 -2.62 3.72
CA PHE A 84 -3.11 -1.90 2.45
C PHE A 84 -2.20 -2.45 1.36
N GLY A 85 -2.70 -2.37 0.13
CA GLY A 85 -1.93 -2.74 -1.06
C GLY A 85 -1.07 -1.59 -1.57
N PHE A 86 0.11 -1.92 -2.09
CA PHE A 86 1.03 -0.95 -2.69
C PHE A 86 1.94 -1.61 -3.72
N ILE A 87 2.49 -0.78 -4.59
CA ILE A 87 3.55 -1.17 -5.53
C ILE A 87 4.87 -1.06 -4.77
N GLU A 88 5.43 -2.22 -4.43
CA GLU A 88 6.67 -2.33 -3.66
C GLU A 88 7.87 -2.31 -4.60
N ARG A 89 8.92 -1.62 -4.16
CA ARG A 89 10.26 -1.71 -4.75
C ARG A 89 11.21 -2.35 -3.73
N ASP A 90 11.82 -3.47 -4.14
CA ASP A 90 12.86 -4.15 -3.36
C ASP A 90 14.07 -4.38 -4.26
N GLY A 91 15.13 -3.61 -4.01
CA GLY A 91 16.25 -3.53 -4.95
C GLY A 91 15.79 -3.05 -6.33
N ASP A 92 16.02 -3.88 -7.34
CA ASP A 92 15.62 -3.62 -8.72
C ASP A 92 14.27 -4.26 -9.10
N ALA A 93 13.65 -5.01 -8.19
CA ALA A 93 12.38 -5.68 -8.46
C ALA A 93 11.17 -4.88 -7.98
N LEU A 94 10.06 -5.00 -8.71
CA LEU A 94 8.77 -4.42 -8.38
C LEU A 94 7.76 -5.53 -8.07
N TYR A 95 6.94 -5.32 -7.05
CA TYR A 95 5.93 -6.28 -6.62
C TYR A 95 4.58 -5.59 -6.37
N SER A 96 3.50 -6.30 -6.62
CA SER A 96 2.20 -5.96 -6.03
C SER A 96 2.15 -6.59 -4.64
N SER A 97 2.19 -5.76 -3.61
CA SER A 97 2.32 -6.20 -2.23
C SER A 97 1.16 -5.74 -1.36
N GLN A 98 0.83 -6.53 -0.35
CA GLN A 98 -0.10 -6.19 0.71
C GLN A 98 0.66 -6.12 2.04
N LEU A 99 0.72 -4.94 2.63
CA LEU A 99 1.39 -4.70 3.90
C LEU A 99 0.38 -4.80 5.06
N PHE A 100 0.80 -5.42 6.14
CA PHE A 100 0.08 -5.41 7.41
C PHE A 100 0.94 -4.80 8.51
N ILE A 101 0.42 -3.71 9.11
CA ILE A 101 1.05 -2.99 10.21
C ILE A 101 0.17 -3.14 11.44
N GLY A 102 0.76 -3.55 12.55
CA GLY A 102 0.09 -3.66 13.84
C GLY A 102 -0.25 -2.31 14.45
N ALA A 103 -1.14 -2.32 15.45
CA ALA A 103 -1.51 -1.12 16.20
C ALA A 103 -0.36 -0.49 17.01
N ASP A 104 0.75 -1.19 17.15
CA ASP A 104 2.01 -0.70 17.72
C ASP A 104 2.92 0.00 16.69
N GLY A 105 2.52 -0.01 15.41
CA GLY A 105 3.28 0.55 14.30
C GLY A 105 4.35 -0.40 13.73
N GLU A 106 4.42 -1.64 14.21
CA GLU A 106 5.37 -2.61 13.67
C GLU A 106 4.80 -3.33 12.44
N ILE A 107 5.68 -3.59 11.47
CA ILE A 107 5.33 -4.40 10.30
C ILE A 107 5.17 -5.86 10.75
N VAL A 108 3.96 -6.38 10.62
CA VAL A 108 3.65 -7.77 10.98
C VAL A 108 3.90 -8.71 9.81
N ASN A 109 3.51 -8.28 8.61
CA ASN A 109 3.65 -9.08 7.39
C ASN A 109 3.67 -8.18 6.16
N CYS A 110 4.41 -8.62 5.13
CA CYS A 110 4.36 -8.08 3.78
C CYS A 110 4.17 -9.24 2.81
N PHE A 111 2.97 -9.39 2.27
CA PHE A 111 2.65 -10.42 1.29
C PHE A 111 2.89 -9.87 -0.11
N ARG A 112 3.72 -10.54 -0.90
CA ARG A 112 3.95 -10.26 -2.31
C ARG A 112 3.08 -11.18 -3.15
N ARG A 113 2.31 -10.61 -4.07
CA ARG A 113 1.45 -11.37 -4.97
C ARG A 113 2.29 -12.27 -5.86
N VAL A 114 1.99 -13.57 -5.86
CA VAL A 114 2.71 -14.57 -6.65
C VAL A 114 2.13 -14.68 -8.07
N SER A 115 0.81 -14.64 -8.18
CA SER A 115 0.14 -14.73 -9.47
C SER A 115 -0.10 -13.32 -10.05
N VAL A 116 0.43 -13.09 -11.22
CA VAL A 116 0.30 -11.83 -11.97
C VAL A 116 -0.26 -12.16 -13.34
N GLY A 117 -1.53 -12.58 -13.37
CA GLY A 117 -2.18 -13.03 -14.60
C GLY A 117 -2.07 -12.07 -15.78
N TRP A 118 -2.03 -10.79 -15.52
CA TRP A 118 -1.83 -9.80 -16.58
C TRP A 118 -0.39 -9.67 -17.10
N LYS A 119 0.64 -10.17 -16.38
CA LYS A 119 2.02 -10.19 -16.88
C LYS A 119 2.17 -10.98 -18.18
N GLU A 120 1.43 -12.06 -18.31
CA GLU A 120 1.48 -12.90 -19.52
C GLU A 120 1.07 -12.11 -20.76
N TYR A 121 0.18 -11.15 -20.60
CA TYR A 121 -0.32 -10.32 -21.70
C TYR A 121 0.55 -9.10 -21.96
N THR A 122 1.21 -8.58 -20.96
CA THR A 122 2.00 -7.34 -21.07
C THR A 122 3.44 -7.59 -21.44
N LYS A 123 3.93 -8.83 -21.39
CA LYS A 123 5.33 -9.19 -21.63
C LYS A 123 6.27 -8.31 -20.80
N THR A 124 5.94 -8.14 -19.55
CA THR A 124 6.78 -7.34 -18.63
C THR A 124 8.19 -7.89 -18.57
N ASP A 125 9.13 -7.03 -18.27
CA ASP A 125 10.51 -7.41 -18.07
C ASP A 125 10.72 -8.21 -16.76
N ALA A 126 11.95 -8.65 -16.52
CA ALA A 126 12.31 -9.48 -15.37
C ALA A 126 12.16 -8.75 -14.00
N HIS A 127 11.92 -7.46 -14.01
CA HIS A 127 11.81 -6.67 -12.76
C HIS A 127 10.42 -6.70 -12.12
N TYR A 128 9.40 -7.17 -12.85
CA TYR A 128 8.04 -7.26 -12.32
C TYR A 128 7.71 -8.61 -11.73
#